data_ade3ed3957074b7de54c14543e51abfa
#
_entry.id   ade3ed3957074b7de54c14543e51abfa
#
_cell.length_a   1.000
_cell.length_b   1.000
_cell.length_c   1.000
_cell.angle_alpha   90.00
_cell.angle_beta   90.00
_cell.angle_gamma   90.00
#
_symmetry.space_group_name_H-M   'P 1'
#
loop_
_entity.id
_entity.type
_entity.pdbx_description
1 polymer ?
#
loop_
_entity_poly.entity_id
_entity_poly.type
_entity_poly.pdbx_seq_one_letter_code
_entity_poly.pdbx_strand_id
1 'polypeptide(L)'
;MLGRIFRAVRTPFTLLLLLGVLCYGAWWGWSNVIREVPPAAPAACVEQKLAKNKLKSSQVTVSVFNGGDKRGLAGDVGRSLRERGFKVATTSNTLQKVQKTVVIGAGTKNPEVLLVKAFFKDADVKADKRVDGSVDVLVGNRYGGFNSKAKTTYTVKSSKACLPPQPSATPTGS
;
A
#
# COMPACT_ATOMS: atom_id res chain seq x y z
N MET A 1 15.50 -49.64 -50.27
CA MET A 1 16.21 -49.21 -49.04
C MET A 1 15.92 -47.80 -48.59
N LEU A 2 15.52 -46.87 -49.45
CA LEU A 2 15.20 -45.47 -49.05
C LEU A 2 14.00 -45.30 -48.06
N GLY A 3 12.95 -46.14 -48.18
CA GLY A 3 11.77 -45.99 -47.34
C GLY A 3 11.94 -46.32 -45.82
N ARG A 4 12.97 -47.14 -45.50
CA ARG A 4 13.30 -47.45 -44.09
C ARG A 4 14.07 -46.31 -43.41
N ILE A 5 14.94 -45.61 -44.16
CA ILE A 5 15.69 -44.47 -43.68
C ILE A 5 14.78 -43.27 -43.44
N PHE A 6 13.81 -43.05 -44.31
CA PHE A 6 12.80 -41.98 -44.18
C PHE A 6 11.92 -42.14 -42.94
N ARG A 7 11.58 -43.38 -42.55
CA ARG A 7 10.79 -43.67 -41.37
C ARG A 7 11.59 -43.54 -40.09
N ALA A 8 12.88 -43.89 -40.11
CA ALA A 8 13.80 -43.79 -38.97
C ALA A 8 14.15 -42.34 -38.62
N VAL A 9 14.18 -41.43 -39.61
CA VAL A 9 14.51 -40.01 -39.39
C VAL A 9 13.28 -39.18 -39.02
N ARG A 10 12.11 -39.60 -39.50
CA ARG A 10 10.85 -38.86 -39.27
C ARG A 10 10.43 -38.82 -37.80
N THR A 11 10.66 -39.89 -37.05
CA THR A 11 10.29 -40.02 -35.63
C THR A 11 11.14 -39.13 -34.72
N PRO A 12 12.50 -39.12 -34.79
CA PRO A 12 13.30 -38.22 -33.97
C PRO A 12 13.12 -36.76 -34.36
N PHE A 13 12.90 -36.45 -35.64
CA PHE A 13 12.67 -35.07 -36.10
C PHE A 13 11.36 -34.51 -35.55
N THR A 14 10.24 -35.29 -35.57
CA THR A 14 8.97 -34.86 -34.98
C THR A 14 9.03 -34.71 -33.49
N LEU A 15 9.78 -35.58 -32.78
CA LEU A 15 9.99 -35.44 -31.33
C LEU A 15 10.78 -34.18 -30.99
N LEU A 16 11.85 -33.86 -31.72
CA LEU A 16 12.62 -32.63 -31.52
C LEU A 16 11.80 -31.37 -31.78
N LEU A 17 10.94 -31.41 -32.84
CA LEU A 17 10.06 -30.30 -33.15
C LEU A 17 9.01 -30.07 -32.04
N LEU A 18 8.38 -31.13 -31.54
CA LEU A 18 7.44 -31.07 -30.44
C LEU A 18 8.13 -30.56 -29.13
N LEU A 19 9.32 -31.07 -28.86
CA LEU A 19 10.10 -30.61 -27.72
C LEU A 19 10.42 -29.11 -27.81
N GLY A 20 10.82 -28.64 -29.00
CA GLY A 20 11.07 -27.21 -29.30
C GLY A 20 9.82 -26.35 -29.07
N VAL A 21 8.66 -26.79 -29.53
CA VAL A 21 7.39 -26.09 -29.30
C VAL A 21 7.02 -26.04 -27.83
N LEU A 22 7.22 -27.13 -27.08
CA LEU A 22 6.97 -27.17 -25.64
C LEU A 22 7.90 -26.26 -24.85
N CYS A 23 9.21 -26.30 -25.16
CA CYS A 23 10.19 -25.44 -24.53
C CYS A 23 9.92 -23.95 -24.84
N TYR A 24 9.57 -23.62 -26.07
CA TYR A 24 9.22 -22.25 -26.46
C TYR A 24 7.93 -21.80 -25.76
N GLY A 25 6.89 -22.63 -25.73
CA GLY A 25 5.63 -22.35 -25.04
C GLY A 25 5.81 -22.18 -23.53
N ALA A 26 6.63 -23.03 -22.91
CA ALA A 26 6.95 -22.93 -21.50
C ALA A 26 7.73 -21.65 -21.19
N TRP A 27 8.74 -21.30 -21.99
CA TRP A 27 9.51 -20.07 -21.82
C TRP A 27 8.64 -18.82 -22.04
N TRP A 28 7.82 -18.82 -23.09
CA TRP A 28 6.91 -17.71 -23.37
C TRP A 28 5.83 -17.57 -22.28
N GLY A 29 5.23 -18.67 -21.84
CA GLY A 29 4.26 -18.68 -20.75
C GLY A 29 4.86 -18.17 -19.45
N TRP A 30 6.06 -18.65 -19.07
CA TRP A 30 6.78 -18.20 -17.89
C TRP A 30 7.09 -16.71 -17.94
N SER A 31 7.59 -16.19 -19.07
CA SER A 31 7.91 -14.77 -19.22
C SER A 31 6.69 -13.85 -19.15
N ASN A 32 5.50 -14.35 -19.48
CA ASN A 32 4.25 -13.57 -19.37
C ASN A 32 3.62 -13.64 -17.97
N VAL A 33 3.79 -14.76 -17.26
CA VAL A 33 3.27 -14.92 -15.88
C VAL A 33 4.09 -14.11 -14.88
N ILE A 34 5.40 -13.96 -15.08
CA ILE A 34 6.29 -13.20 -14.20
C ILE A 34 6.26 -11.69 -14.50
N ARG A 35 5.58 -11.23 -15.54
CA ARG A 35 5.40 -9.78 -15.71
C ARG A 35 4.67 -9.25 -14.47
N GLU A 36 5.41 -8.53 -13.64
CA GLU A 36 4.82 -7.79 -12.55
C GLU A 36 3.71 -6.90 -13.11
N VAL A 37 2.46 -7.17 -12.71
CA VAL A 37 1.35 -6.27 -13.01
C VAL A 37 1.73 -4.94 -12.36
N PRO A 38 1.90 -3.84 -13.12
CA PRO A 38 2.21 -2.56 -12.52
C PRO A 38 1.16 -2.30 -11.43
N PRO A 39 1.57 -1.92 -10.21
CA PRO A 39 0.60 -1.61 -9.17
C PRO A 39 -0.36 -0.56 -9.73
N ALA A 40 -1.65 -0.84 -9.63
CA ALA A 40 -2.68 0.08 -10.09
C ALA A 40 -2.39 1.46 -9.50
N ALA A 41 -2.31 2.49 -10.34
CA ALA A 41 -2.07 3.85 -9.87
C ALA A 41 -3.10 4.16 -8.75
N PRO A 42 -2.67 4.67 -7.58
CA PRO A 42 -3.58 4.95 -6.49
C PRO A 42 -4.68 5.88 -6.99
N ALA A 43 -5.93 5.52 -6.71
CA ALA A 43 -7.07 6.35 -7.09
C ALA A 43 -6.93 7.73 -6.43
N ALA A 44 -7.08 8.79 -7.23
CA ALA A 44 -7.01 10.14 -6.71
C ALA A 44 -8.02 10.35 -5.58
N CYS A 45 -7.62 11.12 -4.55
CA CYS A 45 -8.51 11.45 -3.46
C CYS A 45 -9.73 12.24 -3.94
N VAL A 46 -10.85 12.08 -3.25
CA VAL A 46 -12.10 12.80 -3.53
C VAL A 46 -12.33 13.85 -2.45
N GLU A 47 -12.70 15.06 -2.87
CA GLU A 47 -13.12 16.09 -1.91
C GLU A 47 -14.39 15.64 -1.17
N GLN A 48 -14.27 15.42 0.12
CA GLN A 48 -15.39 15.04 0.99
C GLN A 48 -15.75 16.21 1.91
N LYS A 49 -17.07 16.49 2.03
CA LYS A 49 -17.57 17.48 3.01
C LYS A 49 -17.40 16.91 4.43
N LEU A 50 -16.82 17.71 5.30
CA LEU A 50 -16.60 17.36 6.70
C LEU A 50 -17.75 17.89 7.58
N ALA A 51 -18.37 17.00 8.35
CA ALA A 51 -19.39 17.38 9.32
C ALA A 51 -18.76 18.28 10.41
N LYS A 52 -19.29 19.49 10.56
CA LYS A 52 -18.82 20.48 11.54
C LYS A 52 -17.32 20.81 11.40
N ASN A 53 -16.79 20.78 10.17
CA ASN A 53 -15.37 21.04 9.86
C ASN A 53 -14.41 20.13 10.66
N LYS A 54 -14.82 18.91 10.99
CA LYS A 54 -14.00 17.95 11.75
C LYS A 54 -13.68 16.74 10.91
N LEU A 55 -12.40 16.50 10.70
CA LEU A 55 -11.89 15.26 10.15
C LEU A 55 -11.80 14.22 11.29
N LYS A 56 -12.40 13.06 11.11
CA LYS A 56 -12.35 11.94 12.06
C LYS A 56 -11.28 10.92 11.67
N SER A 57 -10.68 10.25 12.64
CA SER A 57 -9.73 9.15 12.39
C SER A 57 -10.30 8.07 11.46
N SER A 58 -11.61 7.77 11.54
CA SER A 58 -12.28 6.77 10.70
C SER A 58 -12.35 7.12 9.20
N GLN A 59 -12.04 8.35 8.83
CA GLN A 59 -11.99 8.82 7.46
C GLN A 59 -10.57 8.76 6.87
N VAL A 60 -9.56 8.52 7.72
CA VAL A 60 -8.15 8.54 7.32
C VAL A 60 -7.63 7.12 7.13
N THR A 61 -7.04 6.86 5.98
CA THR A 61 -6.37 5.60 5.66
C THR A 61 -4.88 5.73 5.93
N VAL A 62 -4.33 4.78 6.70
CA VAL A 62 -2.92 4.79 7.14
C VAL A 62 -2.26 3.47 6.78
N SER A 63 -1.05 3.53 6.23
CA SER A 63 -0.15 2.39 6.09
C SER A 63 1.02 2.54 7.06
N VAL A 64 1.42 1.46 7.74
CA VAL A 64 2.49 1.49 8.73
C VAL A 64 3.64 0.61 8.28
N PHE A 65 4.83 1.18 8.20
CA PHE A 65 6.04 0.51 7.75
C PHE A 65 7.12 0.52 8.83
N ASN A 66 7.73 -0.63 9.07
CA ASN A 66 8.86 -0.74 9.97
C ASN A 66 10.17 -0.47 9.22
N GLY A 67 10.75 0.68 9.43
CA GLY A 67 12.09 1.07 8.94
C GLY A 67 13.19 0.93 10.00
N GLY A 68 12.86 0.39 11.18
CA GLY A 68 13.79 0.05 12.24
C GLY A 68 14.10 -1.44 12.32
N ASP A 69 14.87 -1.83 13.33
CA ASP A 69 15.31 -3.22 13.55
C ASP A 69 14.43 -3.98 14.53
N LYS A 70 13.54 -3.29 15.26
CA LYS A 70 12.61 -3.91 16.22
C LYS A 70 11.49 -4.64 15.48
N ARG A 71 11.50 -5.96 15.55
CA ARG A 71 10.48 -6.81 14.94
C ARG A 71 9.09 -6.54 15.51
N GLY A 72 8.06 -6.60 14.65
CA GLY A 72 6.66 -6.48 15.06
C GLY A 72 6.18 -5.04 15.33
N LEU A 73 7.08 -4.04 15.39
CA LEU A 73 6.73 -2.67 15.76
C LEU A 73 5.65 -2.05 14.88
N ALA A 74 5.70 -2.26 13.55
CA ALA A 74 4.66 -1.76 12.65
C ALA A 74 3.28 -2.40 12.92
N GLY A 75 3.27 -3.70 13.27
CA GLY A 75 2.04 -4.42 13.64
C GLY A 75 1.41 -3.86 14.92
N ASP A 76 2.22 -3.61 15.96
CA ASP A 76 1.75 -3.05 17.24
C ASP A 76 1.21 -1.63 17.06
N VAL A 77 1.93 -0.79 16.32
CA VAL A 77 1.49 0.57 15.98
C VAL A 77 0.22 0.54 15.13
N GLY A 78 0.13 -0.35 14.14
CA GLY A 78 -1.05 -0.52 13.32
C GLY A 78 -2.28 -0.95 14.14
N ARG A 79 -2.10 -1.83 15.13
CA ARG A 79 -3.16 -2.21 16.08
C ARG A 79 -3.61 -1.01 16.89
N SER A 80 -2.69 -0.26 17.47
CA SER A 80 -3.00 0.94 18.25
C SER A 80 -3.74 2.01 17.44
N LEU A 81 -3.40 2.18 16.15
CA LEU A 81 -4.13 3.08 15.25
C LEU A 81 -5.57 2.58 14.96
N ARG A 82 -5.76 1.26 14.74
CA ARG A 82 -7.12 0.67 14.55
C ARG A 82 -7.98 0.89 15.78
N GLU A 83 -7.45 0.71 16.98
CA GLU A 83 -8.14 0.97 18.25
C GLU A 83 -8.57 2.44 18.38
N ARG A 84 -7.89 3.36 17.71
CA ARG A 84 -8.25 4.78 17.62
C ARG A 84 -9.16 5.11 16.42
N GLY A 85 -9.63 4.08 15.72
CA GLY A 85 -10.59 4.19 14.63
C GLY A 85 -9.98 4.51 13.27
N PHE A 86 -8.66 4.51 13.08
CA PHE A 86 -8.05 4.69 11.77
C PHE A 86 -8.27 3.46 10.88
N LYS A 87 -8.39 3.68 9.58
CA LYS A 87 -8.38 2.61 8.58
C LYS A 87 -6.93 2.25 8.27
N VAL A 88 -6.43 1.16 8.85
CA VAL A 88 -5.07 0.69 8.58
C VAL A 88 -5.08 -0.27 7.40
N ALA A 89 -4.61 0.21 6.25
CA ALA A 89 -4.57 -0.54 4.99
C ALA A 89 -3.48 -1.63 5.03
N THR A 90 -2.30 -1.28 5.51
CA THR A 90 -1.14 -2.19 5.48
C THR A 90 -0.27 -2.01 6.72
N THR A 91 0.34 -3.12 7.17
CA THR A 91 1.43 -3.11 8.14
C THR A 91 2.54 -4.03 7.62
N SER A 92 3.71 -3.49 7.31
CA SER A 92 4.82 -4.27 6.73
C SER A 92 6.19 -3.72 7.11
N ASN A 93 7.25 -4.39 6.66
CA ASN A 93 8.60 -3.87 6.75
C ASN A 93 8.94 -3.06 5.50
N THR A 94 9.89 -2.13 5.62
CA THR A 94 10.44 -1.40 4.49
C THR A 94 11.97 -1.49 4.48
N LEU A 95 12.54 -1.41 3.29
CA LEU A 95 14.00 -1.30 3.12
C LEU A 95 14.50 0.10 3.50
N GLN A 96 13.60 1.09 3.51
CA GLN A 96 13.95 2.46 3.90
C GLN A 96 14.20 2.53 5.41
N LYS A 97 15.46 2.64 5.80
CA LYS A 97 15.84 2.78 7.20
C LYS A 97 15.59 4.19 7.69
N VAL A 98 14.89 4.29 8.83
CA VAL A 98 14.64 5.56 9.51
C VAL A 98 15.01 5.45 10.99
N GLN A 99 15.47 6.56 11.57
CA GLN A 99 15.81 6.60 12.99
C GLN A 99 14.59 6.98 13.84
N LYS A 100 13.92 8.06 13.50
CA LYS A 100 12.70 8.54 14.14
C LYS A 100 11.45 8.06 13.38
N THR A 101 10.30 8.21 14.00
CA THR A 101 9.03 8.05 13.28
C THR A 101 8.86 9.17 12.27
N VAL A 102 8.48 8.82 11.04
CA VAL A 102 8.20 9.76 9.96
C VAL A 102 6.78 9.55 9.48
N VAL A 103 5.98 10.60 9.47
CA VAL A 103 4.62 10.61 8.91
C VAL A 103 4.70 11.25 7.53
N ILE A 104 4.27 10.55 6.50
CA ILE A 104 4.36 10.96 5.10
C ILE A 104 2.96 11.05 4.51
N GLY A 105 2.70 12.12 3.77
CA GLY A 105 1.45 12.29 3.04
C GLY A 105 1.57 13.35 1.95
N ALA A 106 0.45 13.73 1.36
CA ALA A 106 0.42 14.67 0.23
C ALA A 106 1.09 16.02 0.54
N GLY A 107 0.92 16.51 1.76
CA GLY A 107 1.54 17.75 2.23
C GLY A 107 1.72 17.78 3.74
N THR A 108 2.75 18.50 4.21
CA THR A 108 3.10 18.55 5.64
C THR A 108 2.06 19.23 6.53
N LYS A 109 1.17 20.03 5.95
CA LYS A 109 0.10 20.76 6.65
C LYS A 109 -1.29 20.17 6.41
N ASN A 110 -1.38 19.08 5.70
CA ASN A 110 -2.66 18.42 5.41
C ASN A 110 -3.31 17.90 6.70
N PRO A 111 -4.62 18.03 6.86
CA PRO A 111 -5.32 17.67 8.10
C PRO A 111 -5.19 16.19 8.48
N GLU A 112 -5.19 15.29 7.50
CA GLU A 112 -5.01 13.84 7.70
C GLU A 112 -3.60 13.54 8.25
N VAL A 113 -2.58 14.21 7.72
CA VAL A 113 -1.18 14.05 8.16
C VAL A 113 -1.00 14.58 9.59
N LEU A 114 -1.58 15.75 9.90
CA LEU A 114 -1.51 16.34 11.23
C LEU A 114 -2.29 15.55 12.26
N LEU A 115 -3.45 14.98 11.85
CA LEU A 115 -4.22 14.10 12.73
C LEU A 115 -3.42 12.84 13.09
N VAL A 116 -2.81 12.17 12.11
CA VAL A 116 -1.98 10.97 12.36
C VAL A 116 -0.75 11.32 13.19
N LYS A 117 -0.05 12.41 12.86
CA LYS A 117 1.13 12.88 13.62
C LYS A 117 0.86 13.03 15.10
N ALA A 118 -0.32 13.53 15.49
CA ALA A 118 -0.68 13.78 16.90
C ALA A 118 -0.62 12.49 17.76
N PHE A 119 -0.71 11.32 17.16
CA PHE A 119 -0.62 10.02 17.85
C PHE A 119 0.82 9.54 18.06
N PHE A 120 1.81 10.25 17.57
CA PHE A 120 3.21 9.89 17.73
C PHE A 120 3.96 10.98 18.51
N LYS A 121 4.69 10.54 19.52
CA LYS A 121 5.65 11.40 20.19
C LYS A 121 6.87 11.52 19.27
N ASP A 122 7.33 12.73 19.06
CA ASP A 122 8.60 12.97 18.36
C ASP A 122 8.65 12.48 16.89
N ALA A 123 7.52 12.64 16.17
CA ALA A 123 7.43 12.28 14.75
C ALA A 123 7.76 13.48 13.84
N ASP A 124 8.58 13.22 12.84
CA ASP A 124 8.82 14.14 11.72
C ASP A 124 7.72 14.00 10.68
N VAL A 125 7.51 15.04 9.87
CA VAL A 125 6.53 15.04 8.79
C VAL A 125 7.23 15.31 7.47
N LYS A 126 6.90 14.50 6.46
CA LYS A 126 7.37 14.68 5.08
C LYS A 126 6.20 14.72 4.09
N ALA A 127 6.37 15.44 3.00
CA ALA A 127 5.44 15.46 1.88
C ALA A 127 6.04 14.69 0.70
N ASP A 128 5.21 13.88 0.04
CA ASP A 128 5.58 13.17 -1.19
C ASP A 128 4.67 13.52 -2.38
N LYS A 129 3.77 14.50 -2.18
CA LYS A 129 2.82 15.00 -3.19
C LYS A 129 1.87 13.92 -3.74
N ARG A 130 1.64 12.84 -2.97
CA ARG A 130 0.68 11.80 -3.36
C ARG A 130 -0.72 12.40 -3.58
N VAL A 131 -1.50 11.77 -4.46
CA VAL A 131 -2.83 12.27 -4.85
C VAL A 131 -3.99 11.48 -4.24
N ASP A 132 -3.70 10.43 -3.48
CA ASP A 132 -4.71 9.50 -2.93
C ASP A 132 -5.22 9.86 -1.54
N GLY A 133 -4.64 10.88 -0.88
CA GLY A 133 -5.03 11.31 0.47
C GLY A 133 -4.73 10.30 1.57
N SER A 134 -3.93 9.26 1.30
CA SER A 134 -3.46 8.31 2.30
C SER A 134 -2.28 8.88 3.10
N VAL A 135 -1.99 8.25 4.24
CA VAL A 135 -0.86 8.63 5.11
C VAL A 135 -0.01 7.40 5.39
N ASP A 136 1.30 7.51 5.20
CA ASP A 136 2.23 6.48 5.60
C ASP A 136 2.95 6.86 6.90
N VAL A 137 3.16 5.87 7.75
CA VAL A 137 3.90 6.01 9.00
C VAL A 137 5.09 5.05 8.95
N LEU A 138 6.29 5.60 8.88
CA LEU A 138 7.52 4.83 9.01
C LEU A 138 8.00 4.90 10.47
N VAL A 139 8.02 3.76 11.15
CA VAL A 139 8.53 3.68 12.53
C VAL A 139 9.99 3.28 12.53
N GLY A 140 10.82 4.02 13.25
CA GLY A 140 12.28 3.85 13.28
C GLY A 140 12.79 3.29 14.59
N ASN A 141 14.13 3.16 14.67
CA ASN A 141 14.81 2.61 15.85
C ASN A 141 14.59 3.43 17.13
N ARG A 142 14.48 4.76 16.99
CA ARG A 142 14.18 5.68 18.08
C ARG A 142 12.70 6.07 18.10
N TYR A 143 11.83 5.06 18.03
CA TYR A 143 10.39 5.26 18.16
C TYR A 143 10.05 5.85 19.53
N GLY A 144 9.55 7.10 19.55
CA GLY A 144 9.26 7.85 20.78
C GLY A 144 8.01 7.42 21.54
N GLY A 145 7.24 6.49 20.99
CA GLY A 145 6.03 5.95 21.58
C GLY A 145 4.72 6.50 21.00
N PHE A 146 3.64 5.79 21.29
CA PHE A 146 2.29 6.12 20.86
C PHE A 146 1.61 7.03 21.91
N ASN A 147 0.98 8.11 21.44
CA ASN A 147 0.22 9.03 22.28
C ASN A 147 -1.26 8.60 22.30
N SER A 148 -1.63 7.77 23.24
CA SER A 148 -3.01 7.28 23.39
C SER A 148 -4.01 8.38 23.82
N LYS A 149 -3.55 9.53 24.28
CA LYS A 149 -4.39 10.67 24.69
C LYS A 149 -4.69 11.65 23.54
N ALA A 150 -4.13 11.42 22.33
CA ALA A 150 -4.40 12.26 21.19
C ALA A 150 -5.89 12.21 20.79
N LYS A 151 -6.40 13.34 20.30
CA LYS A 151 -7.80 13.45 19.85
C LYS A 151 -7.98 12.69 18.54
N THR A 152 -9.06 11.94 18.40
CA THR A 152 -9.44 11.21 17.19
C THR A 152 -10.12 12.08 16.14
N THR A 153 -10.13 13.40 16.36
CA THR A 153 -10.70 14.40 15.45
C THR A 153 -9.76 15.58 15.31
N TYR A 154 -9.67 16.12 14.09
CA TYR A 154 -8.92 17.33 13.76
C TYR A 154 -9.86 18.38 13.19
N THR A 155 -9.81 19.61 13.71
CA THR A 155 -10.63 20.71 13.19
C THR A 155 -9.94 21.36 12.00
N VAL A 156 -10.61 21.42 10.86
CA VAL A 156 -10.09 21.96 9.61
C VAL A 156 -10.68 23.34 9.38
N LYS A 157 -9.89 24.26 8.82
CA LYS A 157 -10.38 25.60 8.46
C LYS A 157 -11.38 25.56 7.31
N SER A 158 -11.20 24.61 6.37
CA SER A 158 -12.13 24.36 5.27
C SER A 158 -13.16 23.30 5.65
N SER A 159 -14.37 23.37 5.08
CA SER A 159 -15.38 22.32 5.26
C SER A 159 -15.14 21.07 4.42
N LYS A 160 -13.99 20.97 3.75
CA LYS A 160 -13.63 19.86 2.84
C LYS A 160 -12.24 19.32 3.14
N ALA A 161 -12.06 18.03 2.92
CA ALA A 161 -10.75 17.38 2.90
C ALA A 161 -10.67 16.42 1.71
N CYS A 162 -9.47 16.26 1.14
CA CYS A 162 -9.21 15.29 0.10
C CYS A 162 -8.88 13.95 0.77
N LEU A 163 -9.77 12.98 0.65
CA LEU A 163 -9.69 11.69 1.32
C LEU A 163 -9.77 10.56 0.29
N PRO A 164 -9.21 9.38 0.57
CA PRO A 164 -9.37 8.23 -0.30
C PRO A 164 -10.85 7.98 -0.60
N PRO A 165 -11.20 7.55 -1.83
CA PRO A 165 -12.57 7.22 -2.17
C PRO A 165 -13.07 6.16 -1.19
N GLN A 166 -14.20 6.43 -0.55
CA GLN A 166 -14.86 5.45 0.29
C GLN A 166 -15.49 4.41 -0.66
N PRO A 167 -15.39 3.11 -0.39
CA PRO A 167 -16.24 2.16 -1.08
C PRO A 167 -17.67 2.62 -0.82
N SER A 168 -18.36 3.02 -1.90
CA SER A 168 -19.78 3.38 -1.83
C SER A 168 -20.48 2.23 -1.14
N ALA A 169 -21.16 2.52 -0.01
CA ALA A 169 -22.13 1.60 0.52
C ALA A 169 -23.10 1.33 -0.66
N THR A 170 -23.09 0.10 -1.19
CA THR A 170 -24.07 -0.34 -2.18
C THR A 170 -25.43 -0.01 -1.58
N PRO A 171 -26.29 0.79 -2.25
CA PRO A 171 -27.64 0.98 -1.75
C PRO A 171 -28.27 -0.41 -1.73
N THR A 172 -28.58 -0.91 -0.55
CA THR A 172 -29.41 -2.10 -0.38
C THR A 172 -30.76 -1.74 -0.99
N GLY A 173 -30.97 -2.17 -2.23
CA GLY A 173 -32.26 -2.06 -2.91
C GLY A 173 -33.26 -2.87 -2.13
N SER A 174 -34.30 -2.19 -1.68
CA SER A 174 -35.57 -2.75 -1.20
C SER A 174 -36.30 -3.45 -2.34
#